data_af94953337401233b056b0112b2506d9
#
_entry.id   af94953337401233b056b0112b2506d9
#
_cell.length_a   1.000
_cell.length_b   1.000
_cell.length_c   1.000
_cell.angle_alpha   90.00
_cell.angle_beta   90.00
_cell.angle_gamma   90.00
#
_symmetry.space_group_name_H-M   'P 1'
#
loop_
_entity.id
_entity.type
_entity.pdbx_description
1 polymer ?
#
loop_
_entity_poly.entity_id
_entity_poly.type
_entity_poly.pdbx_seq_one_letter_code
_entity_poly.pdbx_strand_id
1 'polypeptide(L)'
;KNMCRQVGTLMEPIVNYQRAPTQLVAIKIMIKKLHSVADYSRVKEVNFILSVSSHPNLVQIYDVFIDKMFLKLHIVMETMNQNLYQLMKTRKGSLFSPPTLKNILAQLLAAIRHIHRSKFFHRDIKPENILVMPTVTFYGSKENVPPSMKNCTYVIKLADYGLARHVGNNNTFTAYVSTRWYRSPEILLRKKKYSFPVDIWAFGCVAVETATFNPLLPGQNELDQTWKVLELLGCPERINCPEIKEPLGGYWDEAQPLAAKLGFCLPKLPGTSISHILPRKDIPRTERYQLYEIVKSCLTWDAGLRAKAEILAKSLYFQNTVLTEEDKLRYQKGCAFINSLSNLGEKELSTMKTKKMDNINLKENTNPVSSKINQIHGSASSTNRSLNK
;
A
#
# COMPACT_ATOMS: atom_id res chain seq x y z
N LYS A 1 8.91 32.50 4.91
CA LYS A 1 10.27 32.41 4.32
C LYS A 1 11.36 31.99 5.31
N ASN A 2 11.11 31.85 6.61
CA ASN A 2 12.15 31.59 7.63
C ASN A 2 11.84 30.46 8.62
N MET A 3 11.00 29.49 8.26
CA MET A 3 10.66 28.36 9.16
C MET A 3 11.49 27.08 8.99
N CYS A 4 12.40 27.02 8.02
CA CYS A 4 13.21 25.82 7.76
C CYS A 4 14.60 25.82 8.42
N ARG A 5 14.93 26.76 9.32
CA ARG A 5 16.31 26.90 9.83
C ARG A 5 16.58 26.40 11.26
N GLN A 6 15.64 25.72 11.92
CA GLN A 6 15.87 25.26 13.31
C GLN A 6 15.44 23.82 13.59
N VAL A 7 15.59 22.90 12.65
CA VAL A 7 15.45 21.48 12.97
C VAL A 7 16.85 20.87 12.97
N GLY A 8 17.36 20.60 14.17
CA GLY A 8 18.67 19.99 14.36
C GLY A 8 18.73 18.62 13.70
N THR A 9 19.49 18.53 12.67
CA THR A 9 19.82 17.31 11.93
C THR A 9 20.72 16.42 12.75
N LEU A 10 20.42 15.13 12.76
CA LEU A 10 21.32 14.06 13.22
C LEU A 10 22.37 13.70 12.16
N MET A 11 22.45 14.46 11.08
CA MET A 11 23.51 14.38 10.08
C MET A 11 24.07 15.76 9.81
N GLU A 12 25.38 15.89 9.89
CA GLU A 12 26.08 17.08 9.40
C GLU A 12 25.78 17.25 7.91
N PRO A 13 25.56 18.48 7.43
CA PRO A 13 25.25 18.70 6.03
C PRO A 13 26.51 18.47 5.19
N ILE A 14 26.63 17.28 4.62
CA ILE A 14 27.47 17.13 3.44
C ILE A 14 26.57 17.59 2.31
N VAL A 15 26.72 18.79 1.84
CA VAL A 15 26.53 19.10 0.41
C VAL A 15 26.66 20.59 0.12
N ASN A 16 27.51 20.91 -0.82
CA ASN A 16 27.42 22.09 -1.67
C ASN A 16 26.15 22.01 -2.53
N TYR A 17 25.04 22.54 -2.01
CA TYR A 17 23.86 22.79 -2.83
C TYR A 17 24.12 24.02 -3.69
N GLN A 18 24.51 23.83 -4.94
CA GLN A 18 24.14 24.80 -5.98
C GLN A 18 22.61 24.96 -5.91
N ARG A 19 22.13 26.19 -5.79
CA ARG A 19 20.72 26.55 -5.60
C ARG A 19 19.84 25.85 -6.66
N ALA A 20 19.34 24.66 -6.34
CA ALA A 20 18.20 24.10 -7.04
C ALA A 20 16.97 24.99 -6.75
N PRO A 21 16.08 25.19 -7.71
CA PRO A 21 14.82 25.92 -7.46
C PRO A 21 14.14 25.31 -6.24
N THR A 22 13.60 26.15 -5.36
CA THR A 22 12.94 25.75 -4.10
C THR A 22 11.83 24.75 -4.41
N GLN A 23 12.15 23.47 -4.30
CA GLN A 23 11.17 22.41 -4.49
C GLN A 23 10.31 22.29 -3.23
N LEU A 24 9.00 22.43 -3.38
CA LEU A 24 8.06 22.20 -2.30
C LEU A 24 8.06 20.71 -1.92
N VAL A 25 8.00 20.43 -0.62
CA VAL A 25 7.85 19.09 -0.07
C VAL A 25 6.62 19.01 0.80
N ALA A 26 6.02 17.83 0.88
CA ALA A 26 4.97 17.52 1.84
C ALA A 26 5.60 16.86 3.07
N ILE A 27 5.16 17.25 4.26
CA ILE A 27 5.64 16.64 5.52
C ILE A 27 4.45 16.03 6.25
N LYS A 28 4.45 14.70 6.39
CA LYS A 28 3.48 13.98 7.21
C LYS A 28 4.02 13.86 8.63
N ILE A 29 3.32 14.43 9.60
CA ILE A 29 3.69 14.37 11.01
C ILE A 29 2.81 13.34 11.71
N MET A 30 3.41 12.31 12.31
CA MET A 30 2.66 11.32 13.06
C MET A 30 2.20 11.89 14.41
N ILE A 31 0.91 11.73 14.71
CA ILE A 31 0.31 12.26 15.95
C ILE A 31 0.83 11.49 17.17
N LYS A 32 1.02 10.16 17.03
CA LYS A 32 1.46 9.30 18.12
C LYS A 32 2.92 9.59 18.47
N LYS A 33 3.18 9.97 19.72
CA LYS A 33 4.53 10.03 20.28
C LYS A 33 5.04 8.60 20.50
N LEU A 34 6.33 8.39 20.28
CA LEU A 34 6.99 7.12 20.53
C LEU A 34 8.04 7.35 21.61
N HIS A 35 8.17 6.41 22.55
CA HIS A 35 9.01 6.61 23.74
C HIS A 35 10.51 6.46 23.46
N SER A 36 10.87 5.77 22.37
CA SER A 36 12.28 5.56 22.01
C SER A 36 12.48 5.55 20.50
N VAL A 37 13.73 5.77 20.06
CA VAL A 37 14.13 5.65 18.66
C VAL A 37 13.89 4.23 18.13
N ALA A 38 14.05 3.20 18.99
CA ALA A 38 13.81 1.80 18.62
C ALA A 38 12.33 1.51 18.29
N ASP A 39 11.38 2.29 18.83
CA ASP A 39 9.96 2.10 18.55
C ASP A 39 9.56 2.52 17.12
N TYR A 40 10.37 3.36 16.48
CA TYR A 40 10.10 3.83 15.12
C TYR A 40 10.30 2.72 14.08
N SER A 41 11.25 1.81 14.30
CA SER A 41 11.42 0.64 13.43
C SER A 41 10.19 -0.30 13.44
N ARG A 42 9.33 -0.19 14.47
CA ARG A 42 8.07 -0.93 14.57
C ARG A 42 6.89 -0.23 13.90
N VAL A 43 7.06 1.04 13.48
CA VAL A 43 6.03 1.77 12.73
C VAL A 43 5.88 1.13 11.36
N LYS A 44 4.68 0.67 11.03
CA LYS A 44 4.40 -0.06 9.77
C LYS A 44 4.80 0.74 8.53
N GLU A 45 4.54 2.04 8.54
CA GLU A 45 4.87 2.93 7.44
C GLU A 45 6.39 3.06 7.23
N VAL A 46 7.16 3.18 8.31
CA VAL A 46 8.63 3.20 8.27
C VAL A 46 9.17 1.86 7.75
N ASN A 47 8.62 0.74 8.24
CA ASN A 47 9.02 -0.58 7.78
C ASN A 47 8.76 -0.76 6.28
N PHE A 48 7.62 -0.28 5.79
CA PHE A 48 7.33 -0.27 4.35
C PHE A 48 8.35 0.57 3.58
N ILE A 49 8.60 1.81 4.01
CA ILE A 49 9.54 2.75 3.35
C ILE A 49 10.96 2.15 3.25
N LEU A 50 11.41 1.47 4.31
CA LEU A 50 12.74 0.85 4.35
C LEU A 50 12.85 -0.46 3.56
N SER A 51 11.72 -1.12 3.24
CA SER A 51 11.69 -2.45 2.64
C SER A 51 11.30 -2.44 1.16
N VAL A 52 10.55 -1.43 0.72
CA VAL A 52 10.05 -1.33 -0.65
C VAL A 52 10.85 -0.27 -1.39
N SER A 53 11.52 -0.68 -2.46
CA SER A 53 12.28 0.24 -3.30
C SER A 53 11.39 1.29 -3.97
N SER A 54 11.96 2.44 -4.30
CA SER A 54 11.27 3.52 -5.01
C SER A 54 10.68 3.06 -6.34
N HIS A 55 9.56 3.63 -6.74
CA HIS A 55 8.89 3.34 -8.00
C HIS A 55 8.23 4.61 -8.54
N PRO A 56 8.15 4.81 -9.89
CA PRO A 56 7.55 6.01 -10.50
C PRO A 56 6.14 6.31 -10.02
N ASN A 57 5.37 5.27 -9.77
CA ASN A 57 3.97 5.38 -9.37
C ASN A 57 3.75 5.17 -7.86
N LEU A 58 4.81 5.24 -7.05
CA LEU A 58 4.76 5.41 -5.59
C LEU A 58 5.20 6.82 -5.22
N VAL A 59 4.61 7.40 -4.16
CA VAL A 59 5.07 8.68 -3.64
C VAL A 59 6.51 8.54 -3.17
N GLN A 60 7.39 9.41 -3.70
CA GLN A 60 8.81 9.43 -3.33
C GLN A 60 8.97 9.95 -1.91
N ILE A 61 9.66 9.21 -1.07
CA ILE A 61 10.06 9.63 0.26
C ILE A 61 11.48 10.18 0.17
N TYR A 62 11.67 11.38 0.69
CA TYR A 62 12.97 12.07 0.67
C TYR A 62 13.71 11.88 1.98
N ASP A 63 12.98 11.90 3.12
CA ASP A 63 13.57 11.78 4.44
C ASP A 63 12.57 11.27 5.47
N VAL A 64 13.08 10.65 6.53
CA VAL A 64 12.29 10.20 7.70
C VAL A 64 13.09 10.54 8.94
N PHE A 65 12.61 11.47 9.76
CA PHE A 65 13.31 11.88 10.96
C PHE A 65 12.37 12.05 12.16
N ILE A 66 12.99 12.13 13.35
CA ILE A 66 12.29 12.34 14.61
C ILE A 66 12.59 13.74 15.08
N ASP A 67 11.55 14.51 15.32
CA ASP A 67 11.67 15.76 16.06
C ASP A 67 11.99 15.44 17.53
N LYS A 68 13.18 15.82 17.99
CA LYS A 68 13.69 15.54 19.34
C LYS A 68 12.89 16.26 20.43
N MET A 69 12.29 17.41 20.12
CA MET A 69 11.54 18.22 21.08
C MET A 69 10.17 17.62 21.36
N PHE A 70 9.46 17.19 20.30
CA PHE A 70 8.10 16.67 20.42
C PHE A 70 8.01 15.16 20.35
N LEU A 71 9.11 14.46 20.10
CA LEU A 71 9.19 13.00 19.88
C LEU A 71 8.19 12.51 18.82
N LYS A 72 8.04 13.29 17.74
CA LYS A 72 7.15 12.98 16.62
C LYS A 72 7.96 12.55 15.41
N LEU A 73 7.45 11.53 14.71
CA LEU A 73 8.01 11.10 13.44
C LEU A 73 7.51 12.02 12.32
N HIS A 74 8.44 12.48 11.50
CA HIS A 74 8.20 13.28 10.31
C HIS A 74 8.63 12.47 9.10
N ILE A 75 7.77 12.41 8.09
CA ILE A 75 8.05 11.78 6.80
C ILE A 75 7.99 12.88 5.75
N VAL A 76 9.13 13.15 5.13
CA VAL A 76 9.26 14.16 4.06
C VAL A 76 9.08 13.47 2.72
N MET A 77 8.16 13.96 1.90
CA MET A 77 7.82 13.33 0.63
C MET A 77 7.60 14.36 -0.48
N GLU A 78 7.57 13.88 -1.71
CA GLU A 78 7.21 14.72 -2.85
C GLU A 78 5.79 15.28 -2.74
N THR A 79 5.58 16.48 -3.28
CA THR A 79 4.26 17.08 -3.38
C THR A 79 3.59 16.70 -4.69
N MET A 80 2.27 16.52 -4.63
CA MET A 80 1.41 16.33 -5.78
C MET A 80 0.26 17.35 -5.73
N ASN A 81 -0.36 17.67 -6.88
CA ASN A 81 -1.36 18.75 -6.93
C ASN A 81 -2.64 18.43 -6.17
N GLN A 82 -3.12 17.20 -6.31
CA GLN A 82 -4.39 16.74 -5.73
C GLN A 82 -4.47 15.21 -5.73
N ASN A 83 -5.50 14.65 -5.13
CA ASN A 83 -5.80 13.24 -5.26
C ASN A 83 -6.84 12.96 -6.37
N LEU A 84 -7.00 11.68 -6.72
CA LEU A 84 -7.89 11.26 -7.81
C LEU A 84 -9.36 11.59 -7.51
N TYR A 85 -9.79 11.49 -6.25
CA TYR A 85 -11.14 11.87 -5.84
C TYR A 85 -11.40 13.37 -6.10
N GLN A 86 -10.47 14.24 -5.70
CA GLN A 86 -10.57 15.68 -5.96
C GLN A 86 -10.58 15.97 -7.46
N LEU A 87 -9.72 15.31 -8.24
CA LEU A 87 -9.69 15.46 -9.69
C LEU A 87 -11.04 15.08 -10.33
N MET A 88 -11.62 13.95 -9.96
CA MET A 88 -12.94 13.53 -10.48
C MET A 88 -14.03 14.56 -10.13
N LYS A 89 -14.03 15.06 -8.90
CA LYS A 89 -15.00 16.11 -8.46
C LYS A 89 -14.86 17.42 -9.24
N THR A 90 -13.63 17.90 -9.44
CA THR A 90 -13.38 19.16 -10.15
C THR A 90 -13.77 19.11 -11.62
N ARG A 91 -13.87 17.92 -12.22
CA ARG A 91 -14.31 17.74 -13.61
C ARG A 91 -15.83 17.85 -13.84
N LYS A 92 -16.62 18.00 -12.78
CA LYS A 92 -18.08 18.26 -12.86
C LYS A 92 -18.83 17.30 -13.81
N GLY A 93 -18.52 15.99 -13.74
CA GLY A 93 -19.14 14.97 -14.58
C GLY A 93 -18.51 14.75 -15.97
N SER A 94 -17.55 15.57 -16.39
CA SER A 94 -16.78 15.32 -17.62
C SER A 94 -15.83 14.14 -17.42
N LEU A 95 -16.23 12.97 -17.85
CA LEU A 95 -15.50 11.72 -17.68
C LEU A 95 -14.12 11.77 -18.35
N PHE A 96 -13.19 10.94 -17.88
CA PHE A 96 -11.89 10.77 -18.55
C PHE A 96 -12.08 10.14 -19.94
N SER A 97 -11.32 10.61 -20.93
CA SER A 97 -11.24 9.93 -22.23
C SER A 97 -10.71 8.49 -22.05
N PRO A 98 -11.06 7.55 -22.96
CA PRO A 98 -10.60 6.17 -22.83
C PRO A 98 -9.08 6.02 -22.67
N PRO A 99 -8.22 6.72 -23.43
CA PRO A 99 -6.76 6.66 -23.22
C PRO A 99 -6.32 7.19 -21.85
N THR A 100 -6.95 8.28 -21.37
CA THR A 100 -6.61 8.84 -20.03
C THR A 100 -6.99 7.85 -18.92
N LEU A 101 -8.19 7.27 -18.98
CA LEU A 101 -8.64 6.23 -18.04
C LEU A 101 -7.67 5.05 -18.04
N LYS A 102 -7.35 4.51 -19.21
CA LYS A 102 -6.39 3.39 -19.36
C LYS A 102 -5.04 3.71 -18.70
N ASN A 103 -4.47 4.89 -18.97
CA ASN A 103 -3.18 5.29 -18.43
C ASN A 103 -3.20 5.52 -16.92
N ILE A 104 -4.30 6.04 -16.35
CA ILE A 104 -4.48 6.15 -14.90
C ILE A 104 -4.46 4.76 -14.26
N LEU A 105 -5.25 3.84 -14.78
CA LEU A 105 -5.36 2.47 -14.26
C LEU A 105 -4.05 1.69 -14.45
N ALA A 106 -3.35 1.87 -15.57
CA ALA A 106 -2.05 1.23 -15.81
C ALA A 106 -0.99 1.66 -14.80
N GLN A 107 -0.90 2.95 -14.51
CA GLN A 107 0.04 3.49 -13.52
C GLN A 107 -0.28 3.01 -12.10
N LEU A 108 -1.58 2.98 -11.72
CA LEU A 108 -2.00 2.44 -10.42
C LEU A 108 -1.65 0.95 -10.30
N LEU A 109 -1.94 0.17 -11.35
CA LEU A 109 -1.61 -1.25 -11.36
C LEU A 109 -0.10 -1.50 -11.31
N ALA A 110 0.71 -0.65 -11.92
CA ALA A 110 2.17 -0.71 -11.84
C ALA A 110 2.66 -0.53 -10.40
N ALA A 111 2.10 0.44 -9.67
CA ALA A 111 2.38 0.65 -8.25
C ALA A 111 2.02 -0.58 -7.41
N ILE A 112 0.81 -1.12 -7.57
CA ILE A 112 0.34 -2.30 -6.83
C ILE A 112 1.23 -3.51 -7.13
N ARG A 113 1.56 -3.75 -8.39
CA ARG A 113 2.46 -4.83 -8.82
C ARG A 113 3.82 -4.74 -8.15
N HIS A 114 4.39 -3.53 -8.08
CA HIS A 114 5.68 -3.30 -7.44
C HIS A 114 5.65 -3.62 -5.94
N ILE A 115 4.62 -3.16 -5.22
CA ILE A 115 4.41 -3.45 -3.79
C ILE A 115 4.27 -4.97 -3.56
N HIS A 116 3.47 -5.66 -4.39
CA HIS A 116 3.25 -7.10 -4.29
C HIS A 116 4.53 -7.92 -4.56
N ARG A 117 5.38 -7.48 -5.50
CA ARG A 117 6.71 -8.09 -5.75
C ARG A 117 7.61 -7.98 -4.52
N SER A 118 7.51 -6.89 -3.79
CA SER A 118 8.23 -6.66 -2.54
C SER A 118 7.64 -7.40 -1.33
N LYS A 119 6.64 -8.29 -1.56
CA LYS A 119 5.93 -9.06 -0.52
C LYS A 119 5.13 -8.21 0.46
N PHE A 120 4.80 -6.98 0.07
CA PHE A 120 3.88 -6.11 0.81
C PHE A 120 2.55 -5.99 0.08
N PHE A 121 1.50 -5.61 0.81
CA PHE A 121 0.22 -5.18 0.27
C PHE A 121 -0.26 -3.92 0.99
N HIS A 122 -0.95 -3.06 0.25
CA HIS A 122 -1.24 -1.68 0.66
C HIS A 122 -2.38 -1.59 1.67
N ARG A 123 -3.50 -2.28 1.42
CA ARG A 123 -4.70 -2.38 2.27
C ARG A 123 -5.61 -1.14 2.31
N ASP A 124 -5.23 -0.02 1.75
CA ASP A 124 -6.03 1.22 1.75
C ASP A 124 -6.00 1.92 0.38
N ILE A 125 -6.15 1.12 -0.70
CA ILE A 125 -6.25 1.66 -2.05
C ILE A 125 -7.64 2.25 -2.23
N LYS A 126 -7.68 3.57 -2.51
CA LYS A 126 -8.88 4.37 -2.75
C LYS A 126 -8.50 5.67 -3.46
N PRO A 127 -9.43 6.37 -4.11
CA PRO A 127 -9.13 7.58 -4.87
C PRO A 127 -8.43 8.67 -4.06
N GLU A 128 -8.68 8.77 -2.75
CA GLU A 128 -8.03 9.75 -1.86
C GLU A 128 -6.54 9.50 -1.66
N ASN A 129 -6.10 8.23 -1.76
CA ASN A 129 -4.70 7.83 -1.61
C ASN A 129 -3.97 7.72 -2.96
N ILE A 130 -4.63 8.06 -4.07
CA ILE A 130 -4.05 8.10 -5.40
C ILE A 130 -3.80 9.55 -5.77
N LEU A 131 -2.55 9.98 -5.67
CA LEU A 131 -2.14 11.35 -5.96
C LEU A 131 -1.93 11.55 -7.45
N VAL A 132 -2.26 12.77 -7.92
CA VAL A 132 -2.33 13.10 -9.34
C VAL A 132 -1.67 14.44 -9.60
N MET A 133 -0.87 14.52 -10.67
CA MET A 133 -0.33 15.76 -11.20
C MET A 133 -0.38 15.74 -12.72
N PRO A 134 -0.72 16.85 -13.43
CA PRO A 134 -0.59 16.92 -14.88
C PRO A 134 0.85 16.58 -15.31
N THR A 135 1.02 15.76 -16.34
CA THR A 135 2.32 15.25 -16.75
C THR A 135 3.32 16.37 -17.05
N VAL A 136 2.90 17.40 -17.78
CA VAL A 136 3.78 18.54 -18.10
C VAL A 136 4.20 19.29 -16.84
N THR A 137 3.30 19.46 -15.86
CA THR A 137 3.62 20.10 -14.58
C THR A 137 4.61 19.27 -13.77
N PHE A 138 4.45 17.95 -13.77
CA PHE A 138 5.34 17.05 -13.04
C PHE A 138 6.78 17.08 -13.58
N TYR A 139 6.96 17.10 -14.89
CA TYR A 139 8.27 17.14 -15.55
C TYR A 139 8.78 18.57 -15.81
N GLY A 140 7.99 19.60 -15.49
CA GLY A 140 8.34 21.01 -15.65
C GLY A 140 8.13 21.57 -17.07
N SER A 141 8.29 20.75 -18.10
CA SER A 141 8.04 21.14 -19.50
C SER A 141 7.68 19.92 -20.36
N LYS A 142 7.20 20.14 -21.58
CA LYS A 142 6.88 19.07 -22.56
C LYS A 142 8.13 18.30 -23.01
N GLU A 143 9.25 19.01 -23.14
CA GLU A 143 10.53 18.48 -23.63
C GLU A 143 11.10 17.46 -22.64
N ASN A 144 10.87 17.66 -21.35
CA ASN A 144 11.35 16.79 -20.27
C ASN A 144 10.48 15.54 -20.08
N VAL A 145 9.30 15.47 -20.71
CA VAL A 145 8.41 14.31 -20.58
C VAL A 145 9.04 13.09 -21.26
N PRO A 146 9.29 11.99 -20.52
CA PRO A 146 9.82 10.77 -21.10
C PRO A 146 8.92 10.22 -22.23
N PRO A 147 9.48 9.56 -23.27
CA PRO A 147 8.70 8.99 -24.36
C PRO A 147 7.55 8.09 -23.89
N SER A 148 7.74 7.30 -22.84
CA SER A 148 6.73 6.43 -22.21
C SER A 148 5.55 7.17 -21.60
N MET A 149 5.74 8.45 -21.23
CA MET A 149 4.73 9.29 -20.59
C MET A 149 4.12 10.34 -21.52
N LYS A 150 4.57 10.46 -22.77
CA LYS A 150 4.08 11.49 -23.71
C LYS A 150 2.57 11.44 -23.93
N ASN A 151 1.98 10.24 -23.90
CA ASN A 151 0.54 10.03 -24.08
C ASN A 151 -0.23 10.02 -22.75
N CYS A 152 0.44 10.24 -21.63
CA CYS A 152 -0.20 10.28 -20.30
C CYS A 152 -0.56 11.71 -19.95
N THR A 153 -1.84 12.00 -19.74
CA THR A 153 -2.32 13.30 -19.29
C THR A 153 -1.87 13.61 -17.86
N TYR A 154 -1.79 12.56 -17.04
CA TYR A 154 -1.47 12.65 -15.61
C TYR A 154 -0.38 11.67 -15.22
N VAL A 155 0.47 12.09 -14.29
CA VAL A 155 1.30 11.21 -13.45
C VAL A 155 0.49 10.80 -12.25
N ILE A 156 0.45 9.48 -11.97
CA ILE A 156 -0.28 8.88 -10.86
C ILE A 156 0.71 8.28 -9.87
N LYS A 157 0.50 8.56 -8.57
CA LYS A 157 1.31 7.99 -7.50
C LYS A 157 0.44 7.50 -6.35
N LEU A 158 0.65 6.26 -5.94
CA LEU A 158 0.00 5.68 -4.77
C LEU A 158 0.71 6.18 -3.51
N ALA A 159 -0.06 6.62 -2.51
CA ALA A 159 0.40 7.24 -1.27
C ALA A 159 -0.21 6.58 -0.04
N ASP A 160 0.24 6.96 1.15
CA ASP A 160 -0.22 6.54 2.47
C ASP A 160 -0.01 5.06 2.78
N TYR A 161 1.22 4.72 3.14
CA TYR A 161 1.65 3.36 3.49
C TYR A 161 1.37 2.95 4.95
N GLY A 162 0.66 3.77 5.72
CA GLY A 162 0.40 3.55 7.15
C GLY A 162 -0.34 2.26 7.48
N LEU A 163 -1.08 1.70 6.52
CA LEU A 163 -1.76 0.42 6.65
C LEU A 163 -1.04 -0.72 5.92
N ALA A 164 0.02 -0.46 5.17
CA ALA A 164 0.75 -1.47 4.42
C ALA A 164 1.33 -2.58 5.33
N ARG A 165 1.42 -3.79 4.80
CA ARG A 165 1.83 -4.96 5.58
C ARG A 165 2.60 -5.97 4.74
N HIS A 166 3.62 -6.58 5.35
CA HIS A 166 4.33 -7.72 4.79
C HIS A 166 3.50 -9.01 4.97
N VAL A 167 3.47 -9.89 3.96
CA VAL A 167 2.66 -11.14 3.99
C VAL A 167 3.07 -12.12 5.09
N GLY A 168 4.34 -12.14 5.50
CA GLY A 168 4.84 -12.98 6.59
C GLY A 168 4.46 -12.52 8.01
N ASN A 169 3.72 -11.41 8.15
CA ASN A 169 3.33 -10.91 9.46
C ASN A 169 2.04 -11.60 9.95
N ASN A 170 2.15 -12.47 10.95
CA ASN A 170 1.08 -13.30 11.49
C ASN A 170 0.18 -12.62 12.52
N ASN A 171 0.38 -11.34 12.87
CA ASN A 171 -0.46 -10.65 13.83
C ASN A 171 -1.90 -10.55 13.35
N THR A 172 -2.85 -10.80 14.24
CA THR A 172 -4.29 -10.66 13.99
C THR A 172 -4.65 -9.26 13.52
N PHE A 173 -5.65 -9.17 12.66
CA PHE A 173 -6.01 -7.93 11.99
C PHE A 173 -6.77 -6.99 12.93
N THR A 174 -6.25 -5.78 13.10
CA THR A 174 -6.95 -4.70 13.80
C THR A 174 -8.18 -4.27 13.02
N ALA A 175 -9.28 -4.05 13.72
CA ALA A 175 -10.49 -3.46 13.14
C ALA A 175 -10.15 -2.10 12.47
N TYR A 176 -10.59 -1.93 11.26
CA TYR A 176 -10.29 -0.79 10.41
C TYR A 176 -11.16 0.42 10.74
N VAL A 177 -10.54 1.60 10.82
CA VAL A 177 -11.22 2.92 10.89
C VAL A 177 -11.07 3.66 9.56
N SER A 178 -11.20 2.99 8.41
CA SER A 178 -11.08 3.60 7.08
C SER A 178 -12.35 3.41 6.26
N THR A 179 -12.50 4.16 5.18
CA THR A 179 -13.60 4.05 4.21
C THR A 179 -13.82 2.59 3.80
N ARG A 180 -15.05 2.09 3.94
CA ARG A 180 -15.39 0.66 3.73
C ARG A 180 -15.58 0.30 2.27
N TRP A 181 -15.84 1.26 1.42
CA TRP A 181 -16.31 1.10 0.05
C TRP A 181 -15.38 0.25 -0.85
N TYR A 182 -14.09 0.16 -0.46
CA TYR A 182 -13.06 -0.58 -1.21
C TYR A 182 -12.62 -1.86 -0.49
N ARG A 183 -13.32 -2.26 0.59
CA ARG A 183 -12.98 -3.47 1.34
C ARG A 183 -13.50 -4.71 0.66
N SER A 184 -12.61 -5.69 0.54
CA SER A 184 -12.93 -6.99 -0.04
C SER A 184 -13.80 -7.86 0.88
N PRO A 185 -14.53 -8.84 0.32
CA PRO A 185 -15.41 -9.72 1.08
C PRO A 185 -14.74 -10.41 2.27
N GLU A 186 -13.50 -10.89 2.10
CA GLU A 186 -12.76 -11.55 3.19
C GLU A 186 -12.43 -10.63 4.35
N ILE A 187 -12.32 -9.32 4.12
CA ILE A 187 -12.17 -8.32 5.19
C ILE A 187 -13.52 -8.06 5.85
N LEU A 188 -14.59 -7.90 5.08
CA LEU A 188 -15.94 -7.65 5.59
C LEU A 188 -16.46 -8.83 6.44
N LEU A 189 -16.20 -10.05 5.99
CA LEU A 189 -16.56 -11.29 6.71
C LEU A 189 -15.51 -11.70 7.75
N ARG A 190 -14.56 -10.82 8.07
CA ARG A 190 -13.56 -10.99 9.15
C ARG A 190 -12.75 -12.28 9.05
N LYS A 191 -12.39 -12.70 7.82
CA LYS A 191 -11.46 -13.82 7.62
C LYS A 191 -10.12 -13.51 8.30
N LYS A 192 -9.64 -14.44 9.15
CA LYS A 192 -8.44 -14.21 9.99
C LYS A 192 -7.15 -13.95 9.20
N LYS A 193 -7.01 -14.52 8.00
CA LYS A 193 -5.83 -14.36 7.14
C LYS A 193 -6.25 -13.85 5.78
N TYR A 194 -5.63 -12.78 5.31
CA TYR A 194 -5.79 -12.23 3.97
C TYR A 194 -4.46 -11.63 3.49
N SER A 195 -4.31 -11.36 2.20
CA SER A 195 -3.05 -10.91 1.60
C SER A 195 -3.29 -10.04 0.36
N PHE A 196 -2.40 -10.09 -0.63
CA PHE A 196 -2.44 -9.33 -1.88
C PHE A 196 -3.82 -9.17 -2.56
N PRO A 197 -4.71 -10.18 -2.58
CA PRO A 197 -6.00 -10.07 -3.28
C PRO A 197 -6.89 -8.92 -2.79
N VAL A 198 -6.70 -8.42 -1.56
CA VAL A 198 -7.48 -7.28 -1.05
C VAL A 198 -7.19 -6.00 -1.85
N ASP A 199 -5.94 -5.81 -2.30
CA ASP A 199 -5.54 -4.68 -3.12
C ASP A 199 -6.10 -4.80 -4.55
N ILE A 200 -6.23 -6.01 -5.07
CA ILE A 200 -6.82 -6.28 -6.38
C ILE A 200 -8.33 -6.00 -6.40
N TRP A 201 -9.03 -6.37 -5.32
CA TRP A 201 -10.42 -5.97 -5.14
C TRP A 201 -10.57 -4.45 -5.13
N ALA A 202 -9.78 -3.76 -4.32
CA ALA A 202 -9.80 -2.30 -4.24
C ALA A 202 -9.46 -1.64 -5.59
N PHE A 203 -8.50 -2.20 -6.35
CA PHE A 203 -8.21 -1.77 -7.73
C PHE A 203 -9.43 -1.91 -8.64
N GLY A 204 -10.18 -3.02 -8.56
CA GLY A 204 -11.41 -3.22 -9.32
C GLY A 204 -12.48 -2.16 -9.01
N CYS A 205 -12.69 -1.86 -7.71
CA CYS A 205 -13.61 -0.80 -7.28
C CYS A 205 -13.17 0.58 -7.81
N VAL A 206 -11.89 0.92 -7.66
CA VAL A 206 -11.32 2.18 -8.15
C VAL A 206 -11.41 2.27 -9.69
N ALA A 207 -11.24 1.17 -10.41
CA ALA A 207 -11.34 1.16 -11.88
C ALA A 207 -12.74 1.57 -12.34
N VAL A 208 -13.79 1.02 -11.72
CA VAL A 208 -15.18 1.40 -12.02
C VAL A 208 -15.43 2.84 -11.63
N GLU A 209 -15.04 3.26 -10.45
CA GLU A 209 -15.22 4.64 -9.97
C GLU A 209 -14.49 5.65 -10.85
N THR A 210 -13.25 5.36 -11.26
CA THR A 210 -12.50 6.24 -12.19
C THR A 210 -13.18 6.32 -13.56
N ALA A 211 -13.82 5.24 -14.00
CA ALA A 211 -14.55 5.20 -15.27
C ALA A 211 -15.89 5.95 -15.23
N THR A 212 -16.57 5.98 -14.10
CA THR A 212 -17.97 6.46 -13.99
C THR A 212 -18.13 7.71 -13.14
N PHE A 213 -17.10 8.08 -12.35
CA PHE A 213 -17.11 9.10 -11.31
C PHE A 213 -18.10 8.83 -10.17
N ASN A 214 -18.60 7.60 -10.07
CA ASN A 214 -19.48 7.13 -9.01
C ASN A 214 -18.82 5.97 -8.26
N PRO A 215 -18.83 5.97 -6.93
CA PRO A 215 -18.32 4.85 -6.15
C PRO A 215 -19.14 3.59 -6.44
N LEU A 216 -18.46 2.45 -6.60
CA LEU A 216 -19.12 1.19 -6.96
C LEU A 216 -19.98 0.63 -5.83
N LEU A 217 -19.48 0.66 -4.60
CA LEU A 217 -20.08 0.02 -3.42
C LEU A 217 -20.12 0.99 -2.22
N PRO A 218 -20.96 2.04 -2.25
CA PRO A 218 -21.03 3.06 -1.18
C PRO A 218 -21.84 2.60 0.02
N GLY A 219 -21.35 1.63 0.80
CA GLY A 219 -22.01 1.14 2.01
C GLY A 219 -21.94 2.10 3.19
N GLN A 220 -23.03 2.24 3.93
CA GLN A 220 -23.15 3.13 5.09
C GLN A 220 -22.54 2.52 6.37
N ASN A 221 -22.59 1.21 6.52
CA ASN A 221 -22.00 0.44 7.61
C ASN A 221 -21.47 -0.91 7.10
N GLU A 222 -20.92 -1.77 7.97
CA GLU A 222 -20.31 -3.05 7.55
C GLU A 222 -21.33 -4.03 6.96
N LEU A 223 -22.54 -4.07 7.52
CA LEU A 223 -23.61 -4.94 7.03
C LEU A 223 -24.13 -4.47 5.67
N ASP A 224 -24.42 -3.17 5.53
CA ASP A 224 -24.85 -2.56 4.28
C ASP A 224 -23.75 -2.68 3.19
N GLN A 225 -22.48 -2.56 3.59
CA GLN A 225 -21.36 -2.80 2.67
C GLN A 225 -21.36 -4.24 2.15
N THR A 226 -21.57 -5.22 3.01
CA THR A 226 -21.66 -6.64 2.63
C THR A 226 -22.86 -6.89 1.75
N TRP A 227 -24.01 -6.25 2.06
CA TRP A 227 -25.22 -6.29 1.25
C TRP A 227 -24.98 -5.76 -0.16
N LYS A 228 -24.32 -4.61 -0.31
CA LYS A 228 -23.98 -4.05 -1.63
C LYS A 228 -23.06 -4.96 -2.44
N VAL A 229 -22.14 -5.65 -1.79
CA VAL A 229 -21.31 -6.66 -2.45
C VAL A 229 -22.19 -7.82 -2.96
N LEU A 230 -23.13 -8.26 -2.14
CA LEU A 230 -24.06 -9.35 -2.49
C LEU A 230 -25.00 -8.96 -3.65
N GLU A 231 -25.58 -7.75 -3.62
CA GLU A 231 -26.40 -7.22 -4.72
C GLU A 231 -25.63 -7.16 -6.04
N LEU A 232 -24.34 -6.78 -5.99
CA LEU A 232 -23.50 -6.68 -7.15
C LEU A 232 -23.09 -8.06 -7.69
N LEU A 233 -22.54 -8.91 -6.83
CA LEU A 233 -21.86 -10.14 -7.22
C LEU A 233 -22.77 -11.38 -7.25
N GLY A 234 -23.93 -11.33 -6.58
CA GLY A 234 -24.78 -12.47 -6.35
C GLY A 234 -24.32 -13.31 -5.15
N CYS A 235 -25.13 -14.32 -4.81
CA CYS A 235 -24.85 -15.21 -3.70
C CYS A 235 -23.62 -16.08 -3.97
N PRO A 236 -22.63 -16.16 -3.06
CA PRO A 236 -21.43 -16.98 -3.25
C PRO A 236 -21.65 -18.47 -2.99
N GLU A 237 -22.86 -18.88 -2.58
CA GLU A 237 -23.19 -20.28 -2.32
C GLU A 237 -23.55 -21.01 -3.61
N ARG A 238 -23.07 -22.25 -3.77
CA ARG A 238 -23.47 -23.12 -4.89
C ARG A 238 -24.93 -23.49 -4.75
N ILE A 239 -25.72 -23.13 -5.76
CA ILE A 239 -27.13 -23.50 -5.85
C ILE A 239 -27.22 -24.63 -6.89
N ASN A 240 -27.62 -25.83 -6.45
CA ASN A 240 -27.83 -26.98 -7.33
C ASN A 240 -29.13 -26.79 -8.14
N CYS A 241 -29.17 -25.77 -8.99
CA CYS A 241 -30.25 -25.50 -9.91
C CYS A 241 -29.66 -25.18 -11.28
N PRO A 242 -29.91 -26.02 -12.31
CA PRO A 242 -29.33 -25.84 -13.65
C PRO A 242 -29.77 -24.53 -14.34
N GLU A 243 -30.89 -23.95 -13.91
CA GLU A 243 -31.46 -22.73 -14.49
C GLU A 243 -30.82 -21.45 -13.94
N ILE A 244 -30.07 -21.53 -12.84
CA ILE A 244 -29.43 -20.36 -12.23
C ILE A 244 -28.03 -20.24 -12.79
N LYS A 245 -27.81 -19.17 -13.58
CA LYS A 245 -26.48 -18.80 -14.09
C LYS A 245 -25.51 -18.56 -12.94
N GLU A 246 -24.26 -18.94 -13.16
CA GLU A 246 -23.18 -18.64 -12.23
C GLU A 246 -23.19 -17.14 -11.86
N PRO A 247 -23.15 -16.79 -10.56
CA PRO A 247 -23.14 -15.40 -10.12
C PRO A 247 -21.88 -14.69 -10.59
N LEU A 248 -21.97 -13.38 -10.84
CA LEU A 248 -20.86 -12.57 -11.35
C LEU A 248 -19.58 -12.73 -10.51
N GLY A 249 -19.73 -12.82 -9.20
CA GLY A 249 -18.62 -12.95 -8.25
C GLY A 249 -18.08 -14.37 -8.07
N GLY A 250 -18.66 -15.37 -8.75
CA GLY A 250 -18.33 -16.78 -8.56
C GLY A 250 -18.74 -17.31 -7.18
N TYR A 251 -18.22 -18.48 -6.82
CA TYR A 251 -18.56 -19.18 -5.59
C TYR A 251 -17.43 -19.04 -4.54
N TRP A 252 -17.82 -19.04 -3.26
CA TRP A 252 -16.89 -19.06 -2.14
C TRP A 252 -17.50 -19.79 -0.94
N ASP A 253 -17.15 -21.05 -0.77
CA ASP A 253 -17.76 -21.95 0.21
C ASP A 253 -17.59 -21.49 1.67
N GLU A 254 -16.53 -20.69 1.97
CA GLU A 254 -16.32 -20.15 3.32
C GLU A 254 -17.23 -18.95 3.64
N ALA A 255 -17.87 -18.30 2.65
CA ALA A 255 -18.60 -17.05 2.85
C ALA A 255 -19.76 -17.19 3.85
N GLN A 256 -20.62 -18.18 3.66
CA GLN A 256 -21.78 -18.41 4.52
C GLN A 256 -21.39 -18.78 5.96
N PRO A 257 -20.43 -19.71 6.21
CA PRO A 257 -19.91 -19.96 7.56
C PRO A 257 -19.31 -18.74 8.25
N LEU A 258 -18.65 -17.85 7.49
CA LEU A 258 -18.08 -16.61 8.03
C LEU A 258 -19.18 -15.60 8.37
N ALA A 259 -20.20 -15.43 7.53
CA ALA A 259 -21.37 -14.59 7.79
C ALA A 259 -22.14 -15.07 9.03
N ALA A 260 -22.36 -16.37 9.15
CA ALA A 260 -23.03 -16.97 10.30
C ALA A 260 -22.30 -16.69 11.63
N LYS A 261 -20.97 -16.71 11.65
CA LYS A 261 -20.17 -16.32 12.82
C LYS A 261 -20.34 -14.85 13.21
N LEU A 262 -20.78 -14.01 12.27
CA LEU A 262 -21.07 -12.59 12.49
C LEU A 262 -22.55 -12.34 12.82
N GLY A 263 -23.39 -13.40 12.91
CA GLY A 263 -24.77 -13.32 13.26
C GLY A 263 -25.75 -13.01 12.14
N PHE A 264 -25.33 -13.19 10.86
CA PHE A 264 -26.21 -13.01 9.70
C PHE A 264 -26.02 -14.11 8.65
N CYS A 265 -26.92 -14.19 7.69
CA CYS A 265 -26.81 -15.07 6.52
C CYS A 265 -26.77 -14.25 5.24
N LEU A 266 -26.16 -14.80 4.20
CA LEU A 266 -26.14 -14.22 2.85
C LEU A 266 -27.32 -14.79 2.07
N PRO A 267 -28.35 -13.97 1.74
CA PRO A 267 -29.50 -14.45 0.98
C PRO A 267 -29.14 -14.78 -0.47
N LYS A 268 -30.00 -15.59 -1.10
CA LYS A 268 -29.83 -16.02 -2.50
C LYS A 268 -30.25 -14.90 -3.46
N LEU A 269 -29.28 -14.06 -3.84
CA LEU A 269 -29.47 -13.01 -4.84
C LEU A 269 -28.73 -13.38 -6.13
N PRO A 270 -29.27 -13.04 -7.31
CA PRO A 270 -28.67 -13.38 -8.61
C PRO A 270 -27.43 -12.53 -8.95
N GLY A 271 -27.28 -11.37 -8.31
CA GLY A 271 -26.28 -10.37 -8.67
C GLY A 271 -26.65 -9.50 -9.86
N THR A 272 -25.80 -8.55 -10.16
CA THR A 272 -26.01 -7.56 -11.23
C THR A 272 -25.11 -7.87 -12.43
N SER A 273 -25.58 -7.57 -13.65
CA SER A 273 -24.74 -7.69 -14.84
C SER A 273 -23.63 -6.64 -14.82
N ILE A 274 -22.41 -7.05 -15.16
CA ILE A 274 -21.25 -6.16 -15.26
C ILE A 274 -21.44 -5.01 -16.26
N SER A 275 -22.28 -5.21 -17.28
CA SER A 275 -22.64 -4.15 -18.24
C SER A 275 -23.34 -2.95 -17.60
N HIS A 276 -24.04 -3.16 -16.48
CA HIS A 276 -24.70 -2.09 -15.74
C HIS A 276 -23.73 -1.27 -14.91
N ILE A 277 -22.62 -1.86 -14.45
CA ILE A 277 -21.64 -1.16 -13.62
C ILE A 277 -20.64 -0.33 -14.42
N LEU A 278 -20.52 -0.56 -15.74
CA LEU A 278 -19.64 0.20 -16.64
C LEU A 278 -20.40 0.73 -17.87
N PRO A 279 -21.35 1.68 -17.72
CA PRO A 279 -22.20 2.18 -18.78
C PRO A 279 -21.48 3.16 -19.73
N ARG A 280 -20.20 2.91 -20.07
CA ARG A 280 -19.34 3.77 -20.89
C ARG A 280 -19.50 3.47 -22.38
N LYS A 281 -20.53 4.08 -23.03
CA LYS A 281 -20.79 3.93 -24.47
C LYS A 281 -19.74 4.63 -25.35
N ASP A 282 -19.03 5.61 -24.82
CA ASP A 282 -17.96 6.36 -25.49
C ASP A 282 -16.63 5.56 -25.61
N ILE A 283 -16.49 4.47 -24.85
CA ILE A 283 -15.36 3.55 -25.00
C ILE A 283 -15.65 2.57 -26.15
N PRO A 284 -14.71 2.36 -27.10
CA PRO A 284 -14.87 1.38 -28.16
C PRO A 284 -15.25 0.00 -27.60
N ARG A 285 -16.14 -0.73 -28.30
CA ARG A 285 -16.73 -1.99 -27.80
C ARG A 285 -15.67 -3.00 -27.34
N THR A 286 -14.61 -3.19 -28.13
CA THR A 286 -13.52 -4.12 -27.78
C THR A 286 -12.80 -3.70 -26.52
N GLU A 287 -12.42 -2.43 -26.42
CA GLU A 287 -11.70 -1.90 -25.25
C GLU A 287 -12.57 -1.92 -23.99
N ARG A 288 -13.87 -1.63 -24.12
CA ARG A 288 -14.85 -1.73 -23.04
C ARG A 288 -14.99 -3.17 -22.55
N TYR A 289 -15.04 -4.16 -23.47
CA TYR A 289 -15.05 -5.57 -23.11
C TYR A 289 -13.77 -5.97 -22.35
N GLN A 290 -12.60 -5.53 -22.82
CA GLN A 290 -11.33 -5.78 -22.11
C GLN A 290 -11.32 -5.17 -20.69
N LEU A 291 -11.88 -3.97 -20.53
CA LEU A 291 -12.03 -3.35 -19.19
C LEU A 291 -13.00 -4.15 -18.31
N TYR A 292 -14.08 -4.71 -18.88
CA TYR A 292 -14.99 -5.60 -18.15
C TYR A 292 -14.28 -6.83 -17.62
N GLU A 293 -13.46 -7.49 -18.45
CA GLU A 293 -12.70 -8.66 -18.03
C GLU A 293 -11.71 -8.33 -16.89
N ILE A 294 -11.07 -7.16 -16.94
CA ILE A 294 -10.23 -6.66 -15.83
C ILE A 294 -11.05 -6.54 -14.55
N VAL A 295 -12.17 -5.81 -14.60
CA VAL A 295 -13.02 -5.57 -13.43
C VAL A 295 -13.58 -6.89 -12.89
N LYS A 296 -14.09 -7.77 -13.76
CA LYS A 296 -14.59 -9.10 -13.38
C LYS A 296 -13.52 -9.93 -12.67
N SER A 297 -12.29 -9.93 -13.19
CA SER A 297 -11.17 -10.67 -12.60
C SER A 297 -10.75 -10.13 -11.22
N CYS A 298 -11.09 -8.88 -10.91
CA CYS A 298 -10.82 -8.24 -9.60
C CYS A 298 -11.93 -8.48 -8.59
N LEU A 299 -13.19 -8.53 -9.04
CA LEU A 299 -14.38 -8.55 -8.20
C LEU A 299 -14.94 -9.97 -8.07
N THR A 300 -14.21 -10.85 -7.40
CA THR A 300 -14.65 -12.21 -7.07
C THR A 300 -14.79 -12.37 -5.56
N TRP A 301 -15.75 -13.21 -5.13
CA TRP A 301 -15.92 -13.56 -3.72
C TRP A 301 -14.68 -14.22 -3.15
N ASP A 302 -14.22 -15.30 -3.79
CA ASP A 302 -13.03 -16.01 -3.36
C ASP A 302 -11.76 -15.22 -3.73
N ALA A 303 -11.02 -14.83 -2.72
CA ALA A 303 -9.73 -14.14 -2.88
C ALA A 303 -8.70 -14.97 -3.66
N GLY A 304 -8.78 -16.31 -3.59
CA GLY A 304 -7.90 -17.23 -4.31
C GLY A 304 -8.12 -17.22 -5.81
N LEU A 305 -9.32 -16.85 -6.27
CA LEU A 305 -9.70 -16.78 -7.68
C LEU A 305 -9.45 -15.41 -8.30
N ARG A 306 -9.19 -14.37 -7.49
CA ARG A 306 -8.86 -13.04 -8.02
C ARG A 306 -7.56 -13.06 -8.79
N ALA A 307 -7.53 -12.34 -9.90
CA ALA A 307 -6.33 -12.19 -10.70
C ALA A 307 -5.18 -11.58 -9.89
N LYS A 308 -3.95 -12.01 -10.16
CA LYS A 308 -2.76 -11.37 -9.61
C LYS A 308 -2.43 -10.11 -10.40
N ALA A 309 -1.82 -9.10 -9.76
CA ALA A 309 -1.38 -7.86 -10.44
C ALA A 309 -0.52 -8.14 -11.68
N GLU A 310 0.33 -9.19 -11.62
CA GLU A 310 1.16 -9.64 -12.74
C GLU A 310 0.34 -10.13 -13.94
N ILE A 311 -0.77 -10.80 -13.70
CA ILE A 311 -1.65 -11.31 -14.76
C ILE A 311 -2.43 -10.15 -15.39
N LEU A 312 -3.01 -9.29 -14.55
CA LEU A 312 -3.72 -8.09 -15.01
C LEU A 312 -2.85 -7.19 -15.89
N ALA A 313 -1.58 -6.99 -15.48
CA ALA A 313 -0.63 -6.15 -16.21
C ALA A 313 -0.31 -6.66 -17.62
N LYS A 314 -0.49 -7.96 -17.89
CA LYS A 314 -0.28 -8.58 -19.20
C LYS A 314 -1.53 -8.58 -20.08
N SER A 315 -2.66 -8.07 -19.58
CA SER A 315 -3.90 -8.06 -20.35
C SER A 315 -3.81 -7.14 -21.57
N LEU A 316 -4.60 -7.45 -22.60
CA LEU A 316 -4.69 -6.64 -23.82
C LEU A 316 -5.12 -5.20 -23.54
N TYR A 317 -5.92 -4.98 -22.50
CA TYR A 317 -6.35 -3.64 -22.10
C TYR A 317 -5.17 -2.70 -21.80
N PHE A 318 -4.09 -3.22 -21.21
CA PHE A 318 -2.93 -2.43 -20.83
C PHE A 318 -1.77 -2.45 -21.83
N GLN A 319 -1.97 -2.97 -23.03
CA GLN A 319 -0.98 -2.85 -24.07
C GLN A 319 -0.68 -1.38 -24.40
N ASN A 320 0.58 -1.09 -24.72
CA ASN A 320 1.08 0.26 -25.04
C ASN A 320 0.91 1.26 -23.89
N THR A 321 1.02 0.81 -22.64
CA THR A 321 1.05 1.64 -21.43
C THR A 321 2.39 1.51 -20.68
N VAL A 322 2.53 2.23 -19.57
CA VAL A 322 3.73 2.20 -18.71
C VAL A 322 4.03 0.84 -18.06
N LEU A 323 3.19 -0.16 -18.27
CA LEU A 323 3.37 -1.50 -17.69
C LEU A 323 4.41 -2.36 -18.43
N THR A 324 5.04 -1.85 -19.47
CA THR A 324 6.09 -2.56 -20.23
C THR A 324 7.42 -2.57 -19.49
N GLU A 325 8.21 -3.64 -19.68
CA GLU A 325 9.51 -3.82 -18.98
C GLU A 325 10.56 -2.77 -19.37
N GLU A 326 10.49 -2.21 -20.58
CA GLU A 326 11.46 -1.21 -21.06
C GLU A 326 11.39 0.08 -20.25
N ASP A 327 10.21 0.44 -19.73
CA ASP A 327 10.02 1.65 -18.95
C ASP A 327 10.67 1.55 -17.57
N LYS A 328 10.77 0.34 -17.02
CA LYS A 328 11.48 0.10 -15.76
C LYS A 328 12.98 0.40 -15.84
N LEU A 329 13.63 -0.02 -16.92
CA LEU A 329 15.08 0.14 -17.11
C LEU A 329 15.49 1.61 -17.28
N ARG A 330 14.69 2.42 -17.96
CA ARG A 330 14.95 3.84 -18.14
C ARG A 330 14.77 4.64 -16.86
N TYR A 331 13.76 4.30 -16.08
CA TYR A 331 13.52 4.96 -14.79
C TYR A 331 14.57 4.57 -13.74
N GLN A 332 14.99 3.31 -13.69
CA GLN A 332 16.08 2.87 -12.82
C GLN A 332 17.39 3.64 -13.08
N LYS A 333 17.69 3.98 -14.35
CA LYS A 333 18.84 4.83 -14.71
C LYS A 333 18.67 6.28 -14.27
N GLY A 334 17.47 6.85 -14.30
CA GLY A 334 17.18 8.20 -13.80
C GLY A 334 17.19 8.26 -12.25
N CYS A 335 16.76 7.18 -11.57
CA CYS A 335 16.82 7.08 -10.11
C CYS A 335 18.19 6.65 -9.58
N ALA A 336 19.11 6.14 -10.41
CA ALA A 336 20.46 5.78 -9.98
C ALA A 336 21.22 6.98 -9.38
N PHE A 337 20.90 8.20 -9.82
CA PHE A 337 21.44 9.44 -9.24
C PHE A 337 20.86 9.71 -7.83
N ILE A 338 19.58 9.42 -7.61
CA ILE A 338 18.92 9.58 -6.28
C ILE A 338 19.33 8.44 -5.33
N ASN A 339 19.48 7.22 -5.85
CA ASN A 339 19.96 6.07 -5.06
C ASN A 339 21.45 6.18 -4.69
N SER A 340 22.27 6.93 -5.44
CA SER A 340 23.65 7.23 -5.01
C SER A 340 23.68 8.11 -3.76
N LEU A 341 22.66 8.93 -3.52
CA LEU A 341 22.50 9.73 -2.30
C LEU A 341 21.98 8.91 -1.11
N SER A 342 21.10 7.92 -1.35
CA SER A 342 20.61 7.03 -0.29
C SER A 342 21.65 5.96 0.12
N ASN A 343 22.49 5.49 -0.80
CA ASN A 343 23.59 4.57 -0.49
C ASN A 343 24.71 5.20 0.35
N LEU A 344 24.84 6.53 0.37
CA LEU A 344 25.70 7.23 1.32
C LEU A 344 25.13 7.09 2.75
N GLY A 345 23.82 7.21 2.93
CA GLY A 345 23.15 7.00 4.21
C GLY A 345 23.21 5.55 4.72
N GLU A 346 23.12 4.53 3.83
CA GLU A 346 23.22 3.12 4.23
C GLU A 346 24.65 2.71 4.61
N LYS A 347 25.67 3.24 3.94
CA LYS A 347 27.08 3.05 4.35
C LYS A 347 27.36 3.66 5.72
N GLU A 348 26.80 4.82 6.03
CA GLU A 348 26.95 5.42 7.37
C GLU A 348 26.17 4.64 8.43
N LEU A 349 24.98 4.11 8.12
CA LEU A 349 24.21 3.26 9.04
C LEU A 349 24.87 1.91 9.29
N SER A 350 25.52 1.29 8.29
CA SER A 350 26.29 0.05 8.44
C SER A 350 27.57 0.29 9.23
N THR A 351 28.25 1.45 9.03
CA THR A 351 29.44 1.84 9.78
C THR A 351 29.10 2.18 11.24
N MET A 352 27.90 2.71 11.51
CA MET A 352 27.41 2.88 12.89
C MET A 352 27.06 1.54 13.56
N LYS A 353 26.52 0.55 12.80
CA LYS A 353 26.26 -0.81 13.32
C LYS A 353 27.56 -1.54 13.65
N THR A 354 28.59 -1.46 12.81
CA THR A 354 29.92 -2.03 13.09
C THR A 354 30.61 -1.35 14.25
N LYS A 355 30.66 0.00 14.31
CA LYS A 355 31.22 0.72 15.46
C LYS A 355 30.50 0.43 16.79
N LYS A 356 29.20 0.10 16.75
CA LYS A 356 28.45 -0.27 17.94
C LYS A 356 28.70 -1.73 18.37
N MET A 357 29.00 -2.64 17.43
CA MET A 357 29.47 -3.99 17.73
C MET A 357 30.90 -4.00 18.27
N ASP A 358 31.80 -3.20 17.71
CA ASP A 358 33.20 -3.09 18.19
C ASP A 358 33.26 -2.47 19.58
N ASN A 359 32.40 -1.54 19.95
CA ASN A 359 32.31 -0.97 21.29
C ASN A 359 31.68 -1.93 22.33
N ILE A 360 30.89 -2.92 21.91
CA ILE A 360 30.38 -3.96 22.81
C ILE A 360 31.47 -5.00 23.08
N ASN A 361 32.26 -5.38 22.08
CA ASN A 361 33.37 -6.32 22.20
C ASN A 361 34.60 -5.73 23.00
N LEU A 362 34.76 -4.39 23.02
CA LEU A 362 35.81 -3.74 23.81
C LEU A 362 35.45 -3.58 25.30
N LYS A 363 34.18 -3.78 25.69
CA LYS A 363 33.78 -3.77 27.11
C LYS A 363 33.84 -5.13 27.81
N GLU A 364 33.99 -6.24 27.07
CA GLU A 364 34.10 -7.57 27.63
C GLU A 364 35.55 -8.05 27.84
N ASN A 365 36.58 -7.27 27.41
CA ASN A 365 37.99 -7.68 27.49
C ASN A 365 38.85 -6.89 28.47
N THR A 366 38.31 -6.27 29.53
CA THR A 366 39.10 -5.71 30.58
C THR A 366 38.60 -6.18 31.93
N ASN A 367 39.12 -7.33 32.38
CA ASN A 367 39.68 -7.53 33.72
C ASN A 367 40.26 -8.93 33.87
N PRO A 368 41.53 -9.05 34.21
CA PRO A 368 41.96 -10.04 35.17
C PRO A 368 42.91 -9.46 36.19
N VAL A 369 42.57 -9.48 37.46
CA VAL A 369 43.56 -9.60 38.55
C VAL A 369 42.90 -10.26 39.76
N SER A 370 43.32 -11.49 39.96
CA SER A 370 43.77 -12.20 41.15
C SER A 370 43.45 -11.60 42.54
N SER A 371 42.91 -12.43 43.40
CA SER A 371 43.65 -13.09 44.52
C SER A 371 42.64 -13.73 45.49
N LYS A 372 42.81 -15.02 45.65
CA LYS A 372 43.12 -15.78 46.85
C LYS A 372 42.27 -15.61 48.12
N ILE A 373 41.87 -16.83 48.59
CA ILE A 373 41.86 -17.27 50.02
C ILE A 373 40.47 -17.42 50.65
N ASN A 374 40.10 -18.58 50.86
CA ASN A 374 39.94 -19.52 51.94
C ASN A 374 38.61 -20.25 52.01
N GLN A 375 38.80 -21.56 52.08
CA GLN A 375 37.86 -22.56 52.58
C GLN A 375 37.24 -22.18 53.92
N ILE A 376 36.03 -22.64 54.20
CA ILE A 376 35.73 -23.45 55.38
C ILE A 376 34.33 -24.10 55.23
N HIS A 377 34.29 -25.33 55.65
CA HIS A 377 33.25 -26.32 55.81
C HIS A 377 31.86 -25.91 56.35
N GLY A 378 30.87 -26.73 56.00
CA GLY A 378 29.69 -26.89 56.85
C GLY A 378 28.48 -27.47 56.15
N SER A 379 28.45 -28.72 56.03
CA SER A 379 27.40 -29.79 56.10
C SER A 379 25.95 -29.38 56.44
N ALA A 380 25.09 -30.15 55.77
CA ALA A 380 23.93 -30.89 56.28
C ALA A 380 22.50 -30.28 56.21
N SER A 381 21.75 -31.06 55.50
CA SER A 381 20.46 -31.73 55.78
C SER A 381 19.16 -30.98 55.43
N SER A 382 18.51 -31.62 54.47
CA SER A 382 17.12 -32.15 54.43
C SER A 382 16.02 -31.44 55.23
N THR A 383 14.91 -31.11 54.59
CA THR A 383 13.67 -31.82 54.76
C THR A 383 12.51 -31.17 53.98
N ASN A 384 11.69 -32.06 53.46
CA ASN A 384 10.37 -31.94 52.87
C ASN A 384 9.32 -31.11 53.66
N ARG A 385 8.38 -30.56 52.87
CA ARG A 385 6.90 -30.72 52.95
C ARG A 385 6.23 -29.57 52.23
N SER A 386 5.62 -29.83 51.10
CA SER A 386 4.21 -30.18 50.80
C SER A 386 3.14 -29.33 51.53
N LEU A 387 2.20 -28.92 50.72
CA LEU A 387 0.75 -28.76 50.87
C LEU A 387 0.14 -27.35 50.87
N ASN A 388 -0.68 -27.18 49.84
CA ASN A 388 -2.04 -26.62 49.80
C ASN A 388 -2.32 -25.18 50.32
N LYS A 389 -2.68 -24.33 49.43
CA LYS A 389 -4.09 -23.98 49.11
C LYS A 389 -4.11 -23.11 47.86
#